data_28112671527c06dd2ed245cffac9c6dc
#
_entry.id   28112671527c06dd2ed245cffac9c6dc
#
_cell.length_a   1.000
_cell.length_b   1.000
_cell.length_c   1.000
_cell.angle_alpha   90.00
_cell.angle_beta   90.00
_cell.angle_gamma   90.00
#
_symmetry.space_group_name_H-M   'P 1'
#
loop_
_entity.id
_entity.type
_entity.pdbx_description
1 polymer ?
#
loop_
_entity_poly.entity_id
_entity_poly.type
_entity_poly.pdbx_seq_one_letter_code
_entity_poly.pdbx_strand_id
1 'polypeptide(L)'
;VSIFPLSASANDTTGYVLPTGGVVFKKQNGIKMQVEALRIRPKQIEVNYLFENTTDKDITTQVFFPLPPISAVLDYYRDYSDATHQFNFKLWINGKETDYQTHFSLKQGEKNVPDIALQLWQTPEEAMDENVFHERVSKMSEQDRQLLVDGKYLKWDWLFKKNPKTKEWEESEGWTITSSKELLWKKQISYSWEQTFPAHKTVTIRHTYFPSFKTTNTGRPFSQCINYESQEYQNFIFVPENERDDPWDDRLAARDYLEYIITTANNWQGPIENFNLLVESPFKSVGCFDGQPFYGERYYAINRSNYTPQGDLS
;
A
#
# COMPACT_ATOMS: atom_id res chain seq x y z
N VAL A 1 22.92 8.20 12.90
CA VAL A 1 22.06 8.19 11.71
C VAL A 1 20.80 7.45 12.14
N SER A 2 19.72 8.19 12.43
CA SER A 2 18.42 7.62 12.78
C SER A 2 17.75 7.21 11.47
N ILE A 3 17.63 5.92 11.24
CA ILE A 3 16.80 5.36 10.17
C ILE A 3 15.38 5.36 10.74
N PHE A 4 14.55 6.30 10.29
CA PHE A 4 13.12 6.23 10.54
C PHE A 4 12.51 5.20 9.57
N PRO A 5 11.66 4.28 10.05
CA PRO A 5 10.98 3.33 9.17
C PRO A 5 10.00 4.07 8.27
N LEU A 6 10.01 3.71 7.00
CA LEU A 6 9.04 4.12 6.00
C LEU A 6 7.65 3.56 6.39
N SER A 7 6.79 4.41 6.92
CA SER A 7 5.42 4.03 7.27
C SER A 7 4.55 4.08 6.02
N ALA A 8 4.29 2.96 5.43
CA ALA A 8 3.21 2.76 4.48
C ALA A 8 1.92 2.44 5.25
N SER A 9 0.73 2.94 4.87
CA SER A 9 -0.45 2.94 5.75
C SER A 9 -1.69 2.27 5.15
N ALA A 10 -2.26 1.26 5.81
CA ALA A 10 -3.57 0.70 5.52
C ALA A 10 -4.28 0.24 6.81
N ASN A 11 -4.71 1.20 7.64
CA ASN A 11 -5.59 0.99 8.78
C ASN A 11 -6.34 2.29 9.03
N ASP A 12 -7.52 2.22 9.64
CA ASP A 12 -8.28 3.43 9.98
C ASP A 12 -7.44 4.37 10.82
N THR A 13 -7.43 5.64 10.42
CA THR A 13 -6.73 6.72 11.10
C THR A 13 -7.46 8.03 10.88
N THR A 14 -7.18 9.02 11.70
CA THR A 14 -7.68 10.38 11.46
C THR A 14 -6.66 11.22 10.73
N GLY A 15 -7.13 12.25 10.02
CA GLY A 15 -6.25 13.10 9.23
C GLY A 15 -6.99 14.25 8.55
N TYR A 16 -6.30 14.86 7.61
CA TYR A 16 -6.86 15.90 6.73
C TYR A 16 -6.12 15.91 5.39
N VAL A 17 -6.78 16.44 4.38
CA VAL A 17 -6.20 16.64 3.05
C VAL A 17 -5.53 18.00 2.99
N LEU A 18 -4.31 18.06 2.50
CA LEU A 18 -3.59 19.31 2.28
C LEU A 18 -4.20 20.10 1.10
N PRO A 19 -4.17 21.45 1.10
CA PRO A 19 -4.57 22.24 -0.07
C PRO A 19 -3.76 21.95 -1.34
N THR A 20 -2.53 21.46 -1.17
CA THR A 20 -1.61 21.06 -2.25
C THR A 20 -1.76 19.59 -2.65
N GLY A 21 -2.75 18.90 -2.10
CA GLY A 21 -2.93 17.45 -2.17
C GLY A 21 -2.11 16.69 -1.13
N GLY A 22 -2.35 15.39 -1.10
CA GLY A 22 -1.77 14.52 -0.08
C GLY A 22 -2.57 14.50 1.23
N VAL A 23 -2.45 13.38 1.95
CA VAL A 23 -3.13 13.14 3.22
C VAL A 23 -2.12 13.23 4.36
N VAL A 24 -2.48 13.95 5.42
CA VAL A 24 -1.71 14.02 6.67
C VAL A 24 -2.50 13.34 7.77
N PHE A 25 -1.93 12.30 8.36
CA PHE A 25 -2.55 11.58 9.46
C PHE A 25 -2.30 12.30 10.78
N LYS A 26 -3.27 12.19 11.68
CA LYS A 26 -3.27 12.93 12.94
C LYS A 26 -3.66 12.02 14.10
N LYS A 27 -3.02 12.19 15.24
CA LYS A 27 -3.40 11.49 16.45
C LYS A 27 -4.76 11.98 16.97
N GLN A 28 -5.65 11.03 17.28
CA GLN A 28 -6.98 11.28 17.85
C GLN A 28 -7.04 10.80 19.28
N ASN A 29 -7.20 11.74 20.20
CA ASN A 29 -7.48 11.42 21.61
C ASN A 29 -9.01 11.28 21.83
N GLY A 30 -9.39 10.54 22.85
CA GLY A 30 -10.80 10.34 23.21
C GLY A 30 -11.48 9.18 22.49
N ILE A 31 -10.90 8.64 21.44
CA ILE A 31 -11.41 7.48 20.71
C ILE A 31 -10.44 6.32 20.89
N LYS A 32 -10.92 5.21 21.47
CA LYS A 32 -10.18 3.95 21.62
C LYS A 32 -10.60 2.95 20.56
N MET A 33 -9.66 2.17 20.07
CA MET A 33 -9.91 0.99 19.24
C MET A 33 -10.02 -0.24 20.18
N GLN A 34 -11.25 -0.68 20.45
CA GLN A 34 -11.49 -1.85 21.30
C GLN A 34 -11.22 -3.15 20.57
N VAL A 35 -11.58 -3.21 19.28
CA VAL A 35 -11.37 -4.40 18.45
C VAL A 35 -10.86 -3.99 17.09
N GLU A 36 -9.88 -4.73 16.59
CA GLU A 36 -9.54 -4.85 15.19
C GLU A 36 -9.50 -6.33 14.83
N ALA A 37 -10.36 -6.75 13.90
CA ALA A 37 -10.39 -8.10 13.37
C ALA A 37 -10.10 -8.05 11.86
N LEU A 38 -8.88 -8.41 11.50
CA LEU A 38 -8.35 -8.43 10.14
C LEU A 38 -8.37 -9.84 9.58
N ARG A 39 -9.05 -10.02 8.46
CA ARG A 39 -9.09 -11.28 7.72
C ARG A 39 -8.59 -11.08 6.31
N ILE A 40 -7.52 -11.79 5.96
CA ILE A 40 -6.86 -11.72 4.66
C ILE A 40 -7.13 -13.01 3.91
N ARG A 41 -7.68 -12.87 2.69
CA ARG A 41 -7.95 -13.96 1.76
C ARG A 41 -7.40 -13.60 0.37
N PRO A 42 -7.14 -14.57 -0.52
CA PRO A 42 -6.59 -14.29 -1.85
C PRO A 42 -7.42 -13.32 -2.70
N LYS A 43 -8.73 -13.25 -2.48
CA LYS A 43 -9.64 -12.40 -3.26
C LYS A 43 -10.30 -11.29 -2.46
N GLN A 44 -10.05 -11.22 -1.16
CA GLN A 44 -10.71 -10.22 -0.31
C GLN A 44 -9.95 -10.03 0.99
N ILE A 45 -9.72 -8.77 1.34
CA ILE A 45 -9.39 -8.36 2.70
C ILE A 45 -10.67 -7.84 3.34
N GLU A 46 -10.90 -8.24 4.58
CA GLU A 46 -11.98 -7.76 5.42
C GLU A 46 -11.41 -7.30 6.75
N VAL A 47 -11.79 -6.12 7.18
CA VAL A 47 -11.42 -5.62 8.50
C VAL A 47 -12.66 -5.09 9.22
N ASN A 48 -12.78 -5.45 10.48
CA ASN A 48 -13.86 -5.03 11.37
C ASN A 48 -13.26 -4.34 12.58
N TYR A 49 -13.74 -3.14 12.84
CA TYR A 49 -13.35 -2.34 13.99
C TYR A 49 -14.52 -2.13 14.94
N LEU A 50 -14.17 -2.04 16.23
CA LEU A 50 -15.04 -1.50 17.26
C LEU A 50 -14.31 -0.35 17.93
N PHE A 51 -14.82 0.87 17.74
CA PHE A 51 -14.32 2.07 18.37
C PHE A 51 -15.23 2.49 19.52
N GLU A 52 -14.65 3.09 20.57
CA GLU A 52 -15.37 3.69 21.68
C GLU A 52 -14.94 5.15 21.85
N ASN A 53 -15.90 6.05 21.91
CA ASN A 53 -15.65 7.41 22.41
C ASN A 53 -15.70 7.39 23.95
N THR A 54 -14.56 7.65 24.57
CA THR A 54 -14.41 7.63 26.04
C THR A 54 -14.70 8.99 26.70
N THR A 55 -15.14 9.98 25.92
CA THR A 55 -15.36 11.36 26.39
C THR A 55 -16.84 11.69 26.59
N ASP A 56 -17.10 12.79 27.30
CA ASP A 56 -18.47 13.31 27.56
C ASP A 56 -19.09 14.07 26.39
N LYS A 57 -18.42 14.14 25.24
CA LYS A 57 -18.87 14.87 24.05
C LYS A 57 -18.75 14.03 22.81
N ASP A 58 -19.66 14.28 21.88
CA ASP A 58 -19.53 13.71 20.54
C ASP A 58 -18.24 14.21 19.88
N ILE A 59 -17.54 13.30 19.22
CA ILE A 59 -16.34 13.61 18.44
C ILE A 59 -16.65 13.34 16.97
N THR A 60 -16.61 14.39 16.15
CA THR A 60 -16.70 14.27 14.69
C THR A 60 -15.34 14.54 14.09
N THR A 61 -14.87 13.63 13.23
CA THR A 61 -13.57 13.72 12.58
C THR A 61 -13.58 13.07 11.21
N GLN A 62 -12.62 13.46 10.36
CA GLN A 62 -12.37 12.78 9.11
C GLN A 62 -11.57 11.52 9.39
N VAL A 63 -12.10 10.37 9.00
CA VAL A 63 -11.40 9.08 9.06
C VAL A 63 -10.84 8.75 7.68
N PHE A 64 -9.64 8.21 7.64
CA PHE A 64 -8.95 7.77 6.43
C PHE A 64 -8.59 6.30 6.52
N PHE A 65 -8.70 5.61 5.40
CA PHE A 65 -8.17 4.27 5.19
C PHE A 65 -7.21 4.32 4.01
N PRO A 66 -5.91 4.50 4.26
CA PRO A 66 -4.89 4.50 3.21
C PRO A 66 -4.53 3.07 2.81
N LEU A 67 -4.40 2.83 1.50
CA LEU A 67 -3.85 1.59 0.97
C LEU A 67 -2.32 1.65 0.92
N PRO A 68 -1.63 0.50 0.87
CA PRO A 68 -0.20 0.45 0.60
C PRO A 68 0.17 1.19 -0.69
N PRO A 69 1.27 1.96 -0.71
CA PRO A 69 1.67 2.69 -1.91
C PRO A 69 2.05 1.75 -3.05
N ILE A 70 1.62 2.09 -4.26
CA ILE A 70 1.90 1.35 -5.50
C ILE A 70 3.04 2.05 -6.24
N SER A 71 4.07 1.32 -6.62
CA SER A 71 5.19 1.83 -7.42
C SER A 71 4.83 1.89 -8.91
N ALA A 72 5.17 2.99 -9.60
CA ALA A 72 4.93 3.15 -11.04
C ALA A 72 5.68 2.15 -11.92
N VAL A 73 6.80 1.62 -11.45
CA VAL A 73 7.78 0.91 -12.31
C VAL A 73 7.86 -0.59 -12.07
N LEU A 74 7.33 -1.12 -10.96
CA LEU A 74 7.58 -2.51 -10.57
C LEU A 74 6.41 -3.47 -10.75
N ASP A 75 5.23 -3.00 -11.09
CA ASP A 75 4.06 -3.86 -11.27
C ASP A 75 3.85 -4.24 -12.74
N TYR A 76 4.90 -4.73 -13.38
CA TYR A 76 4.99 -5.10 -14.79
C TYR A 76 3.96 -6.16 -15.26
N TYR A 77 3.27 -6.83 -14.34
CA TYR A 77 2.44 -8.00 -14.66
C TYR A 77 0.97 -7.89 -14.24
N ARG A 78 0.49 -6.73 -13.82
CA ARG A 78 -0.93 -6.59 -13.47
C ARG A 78 -1.61 -5.43 -14.16
N ASP A 79 -2.81 -5.73 -14.66
CA ASP A 79 -3.73 -4.77 -15.24
C ASP A 79 -4.22 -3.77 -14.17
N TYR A 80 -3.58 -2.62 -14.11
CA TYR A 80 -3.96 -1.47 -13.28
C TYR A 80 -4.75 -0.42 -14.07
N SER A 81 -5.34 -0.82 -15.20
CA SER A 81 -5.99 0.11 -16.14
C SER A 81 -7.18 0.87 -15.52
N ASP A 82 -7.76 0.39 -14.43
CA ASP A 82 -8.86 1.06 -13.74
C ASP A 82 -8.59 1.24 -12.23
N ALA A 83 -7.75 2.22 -11.92
CA ALA A 83 -7.37 2.53 -10.53
C ALA A 83 -8.54 2.97 -9.64
N THR A 84 -9.67 3.37 -10.19
CA THR A 84 -10.82 3.85 -9.41
C THR A 84 -11.68 2.71 -8.88
N HIS A 85 -11.76 1.60 -9.63
CA HIS A 85 -12.52 0.40 -9.24
C HIS A 85 -11.63 -0.76 -8.79
N GLN A 86 -10.32 -0.59 -8.86
CA GLN A 86 -9.30 -1.61 -8.72
C GLN A 86 -9.41 -2.44 -7.44
N PHE A 87 -9.80 -1.79 -6.35
CA PHE A 87 -9.85 -2.46 -5.05
C PHE A 87 -11.25 -2.82 -4.59
N ASN A 88 -12.29 -2.42 -5.32
CA ASN A 88 -13.70 -2.65 -4.93
C ASN A 88 -13.93 -2.41 -3.43
N PHE A 89 -13.43 -1.26 -2.96
CA PHE A 89 -13.55 -0.88 -1.55
C PHE A 89 -15.02 -0.66 -1.19
N LYS A 90 -15.42 -1.19 -0.05
CA LYS A 90 -16.75 -0.98 0.52
C LYS A 90 -16.63 -0.68 2.00
N LEU A 91 -17.47 0.22 2.47
CA LEU A 91 -17.53 0.71 3.84
C LEU A 91 -18.90 0.49 4.45
N TRP A 92 -18.95 -0.03 5.67
CA TRP A 92 -20.15 -0.07 6.49
C TRP A 92 -19.89 0.54 7.86
N ILE A 93 -20.80 1.40 8.31
CA ILE A 93 -20.81 2.00 9.64
C ILE A 93 -22.06 1.55 10.37
N ASN A 94 -21.90 0.91 11.52
CA ASN A 94 -23.00 0.33 12.29
C ASN A 94 -23.90 -0.58 11.43
N GLY A 95 -23.30 -1.36 10.53
CA GLY A 95 -23.96 -2.28 9.62
C GLY A 95 -24.60 -1.66 8.39
N LYS A 96 -24.59 -0.34 8.24
CA LYS A 96 -25.13 0.38 7.07
C LYS A 96 -24.00 0.68 6.08
N GLU A 97 -24.19 0.30 4.82
CA GLU A 97 -23.27 0.68 3.73
C GLU A 97 -23.25 2.22 3.61
N THR A 98 -22.05 2.78 3.50
CA THR A 98 -21.78 4.22 3.62
C THR A 98 -20.88 4.66 2.48
N ASP A 99 -21.16 5.85 1.94
CA ASP A 99 -20.35 6.47 0.90
C ASP A 99 -19.02 6.98 1.47
N TYR A 100 -18.02 7.05 0.61
CA TYR A 100 -16.67 7.54 0.92
C TYR A 100 -16.11 8.37 -0.23
N GLN A 101 -15.06 9.14 0.06
CA GLN A 101 -14.28 9.87 -0.93
C GLN A 101 -12.97 9.13 -1.21
N THR A 102 -12.51 9.19 -2.46
CA THR A 102 -11.22 8.61 -2.84
C THR A 102 -10.21 9.73 -3.08
N HIS A 103 -9.04 9.60 -2.48
CA HIS A 103 -7.93 10.53 -2.62
C HIS A 103 -6.74 9.83 -3.25
N PHE A 104 -6.08 10.54 -4.16
CA PHE A 104 -4.86 10.08 -4.79
C PHE A 104 -3.73 11.04 -4.43
N SER A 105 -2.58 10.51 -4.11
CA SER A 105 -1.36 11.31 -3.93
C SER A 105 -0.15 10.57 -4.48
N LEU A 106 0.87 11.32 -4.89
CA LEU A 106 2.17 10.76 -5.23
C LEU A 106 3.16 11.07 -4.13
N LYS A 107 4.01 10.11 -3.84
CA LYS A 107 5.12 10.23 -2.90
C LYS A 107 6.44 9.88 -3.57
N GLN A 108 7.49 10.55 -3.14
CA GLN A 108 8.87 10.21 -3.44
C GLN A 108 9.61 10.08 -2.10
N GLY A 109 9.83 8.86 -1.65
CA GLY A 109 10.18 8.59 -0.26
C GLY A 109 9.08 9.12 0.68
N GLU A 110 9.44 9.92 1.66
CA GLU A 110 8.49 10.54 2.61
C GLU A 110 7.87 11.85 2.10
N LYS A 111 8.34 12.38 0.98
CA LYS A 111 7.87 13.66 0.46
C LYS A 111 6.64 13.48 -0.41
N ASN A 112 5.63 14.29 -0.18
CA ASN A 112 4.52 14.41 -1.12
C ASN A 112 5.03 15.10 -2.39
N VAL A 113 4.81 14.46 -3.53
CA VAL A 113 4.98 15.06 -4.85
C VAL A 113 3.76 15.92 -5.11
N PRO A 114 3.89 17.15 -5.65
CA PRO A 114 2.73 17.99 -5.97
C PRO A 114 1.71 17.28 -6.82
N ASP A 115 0.41 17.45 -6.52
CA ASP A 115 -0.70 16.72 -7.17
C ASP A 115 -0.74 16.91 -8.68
N ILE A 116 -0.19 18.03 -9.17
CA ILE A 116 -0.07 18.25 -10.62
C ILE A 116 0.68 17.11 -11.33
N ALA A 117 1.55 16.41 -10.62
CA ALA A 117 2.27 15.26 -11.15
C ALA A 117 1.38 14.02 -11.32
N LEU A 118 0.17 13.98 -10.76
CA LEU A 118 -0.76 12.84 -10.97
C LEU A 118 -1.12 12.66 -12.45
N GLN A 119 -1.13 13.72 -13.24
CA GLN A 119 -1.33 13.63 -14.68
C GLN A 119 -0.18 12.93 -15.43
N LEU A 120 0.97 12.78 -14.80
CA LEU A 120 2.12 12.07 -15.35
C LEU A 120 2.13 10.59 -14.97
N TRP A 121 1.22 10.17 -14.09
CA TRP A 121 1.11 8.76 -13.73
C TRP A 121 0.73 7.94 -14.96
N GLN A 122 1.43 6.85 -15.15
CA GLN A 122 1.27 5.96 -16.30
C GLN A 122 0.64 4.64 -15.85
N THR A 123 -0.11 4.02 -16.75
CA THR A 123 -0.44 2.59 -16.59
C THR A 123 0.83 1.74 -16.78
N PRO A 124 0.84 0.48 -16.35
CA PRO A 124 2.01 -0.40 -16.55
C PRO A 124 2.42 -0.53 -18.01
N GLU A 125 1.45 -0.56 -18.95
CA GLU A 125 1.73 -0.62 -20.40
C GLU A 125 2.39 0.67 -20.88
N GLU A 126 1.90 1.81 -20.44
CA GLU A 126 2.46 3.13 -20.78
C GLU A 126 3.84 3.33 -20.17
N ALA A 127 4.09 2.81 -18.96
CA ALA A 127 5.37 2.93 -18.27
C ALA A 127 6.53 2.24 -19.02
N MET A 128 6.20 1.35 -19.96
CA MET A 128 7.17 0.72 -20.85
C MET A 128 7.52 1.59 -22.07
N ASP A 129 6.77 2.66 -22.31
CA ASP A 129 7.03 3.60 -23.38
C ASP A 129 7.48 4.95 -22.82
N GLU A 130 8.80 5.14 -22.76
CA GLU A 130 9.40 6.39 -22.29
C GLU A 130 8.91 7.63 -23.07
N ASN A 131 8.43 7.44 -24.29
CA ASN A 131 7.88 8.53 -25.09
C ASN A 131 6.57 9.05 -24.52
N VAL A 132 5.74 8.19 -23.92
CA VAL A 132 4.47 8.60 -23.29
C VAL A 132 4.72 9.54 -22.14
N PHE A 133 5.68 9.22 -21.25
CA PHE A 133 6.02 10.09 -20.14
C PHE A 133 6.55 11.43 -20.63
N HIS A 134 7.52 11.41 -21.57
CA HIS A 134 8.09 12.61 -22.15
C HIS A 134 7.03 13.49 -22.84
N GLU A 135 6.10 12.88 -23.57
CA GLU A 135 5.00 13.59 -24.24
C GLU A 135 4.08 14.26 -23.21
N ARG A 136 3.72 13.57 -22.13
CA ARG A 136 2.88 14.13 -21.05
C ARG A 136 3.56 15.33 -20.38
N VAL A 137 4.85 15.21 -20.01
CA VAL A 137 5.61 16.32 -19.44
C VAL A 137 5.69 17.50 -20.42
N SER A 138 5.89 17.23 -21.71
CA SER A 138 5.96 18.27 -22.71
C SER A 138 4.64 19.01 -22.93
N LYS A 139 3.51 18.36 -22.66
CA LYS A 139 2.15 18.97 -22.73
C LYS A 139 1.77 19.75 -21.46
N MET A 140 2.50 19.62 -20.37
CA MET A 140 2.25 20.41 -19.17
C MET A 140 2.49 21.89 -19.40
N SER A 141 1.81 22.74 -18.64
CA SER A 141 2.13 24.17 -18.60
C SER A 141 3.59 24.36 -18.14
N GLU A 142 4.24 25.44 -18.63
CA GLU A 142 5.61 25.75 -18.23
C GLU A 142 5.70 25.97 -16.70
N GLN A 143 4.68 26.60 -16.11
CA GLN A 143 4.61 26.85 -14.67
C GLN A 143 4.56 25.52 -13.88
N ASP A 144 3.72 24.57 -14.29
CA ASP A 144 3.58 23.27 -13.60
C ASP A 144 4.85 22.44 -13.74
N ARG A 145 5.42 22.43 -14.94
CA ARG A 145 6.69 21.74 -15.19
C ARG A 145 7.84 22.34 -14.36
N GLN A 146 7.92 23.68 -14.29
CA GLN A 146 8.92 24.36 -13.49
C GLN A 146 8.78 24.04 -12.00
N LEU A 147 7.55 23.96 -11.48
CA LEU A 147 7.29 23.55 -10.10
C LEU A 147 7.90 22.16 -9.80
N LEU A 148 7.74 21.21 -10.71
CA LEU A 148 8.29 19.87 -10.54
C LEU A 148 9.81 19.83 -10.68
N VAL A 149 10.39 20.68 -11.54
CA VAL A 149 11.85 20.82 -11.70
C VAL A 149 12.46 21.45 -10.46
N ASP A 150 11.89 22.54 -9.95
CA ASP A 150 12.37 23.24 -8.75
C ASP A 150 12.28 22.35 -7.50
N GLY A 151 11.23 21.52 -7.43
CA GLY A 151 11.08 20.50 -6.40
C GLY A 151 12.02 19.31 -6.55
N LYS A 152 12.80 19.25 -7.61
CA LYS A 152 13.69 18.14 -7.98
C LYS A 152 12.94 16.82 -8.20
N TYR A 153 11.72 16.88 -8.71
CA TYR A 153 10.93 15.72 -9.09
C TYR A 153 11.15 15.33 -10.53
N LEU A 154 11.43 16.30 -11.42
CA LEU A 154 11.76 16.12 -12.83
C LEU A 154 13.16 16.64 -13.12
N LYS A 155 13.81 16.05 -14.12
CA LYS A 155 15.03 16.53 -14.74
C LYS A 155 15.02 16.27 -16.24
N TRP A 156 15.81 17.06 -16.98
CA TRP A 156 16.15 16.77 -18.37
C TRP A 156 17.42 15.95 -18.37
N ASP A 157 17.39 14.78 -19.01
CA ASP A 157 18.53 13.85 -18.98
C ASP A 157 18.58 12.99 -20.26
N TRP A 158 19.65 12.25 -20.41
CA TRP A 158 19.77 11.22 -21.44
C TRP A 158 18.82 10.06 -21.19
N LEU A 159 18.12 9.66 -22.25
CA LEU A 159 17.14 8.57 -22.23
C LEU A 159 17.44 7.60 -23.37
N PHE A 160 17.12 6.33 -23.15
CA PHE A 160 16.98 5.36 -24.23
C PHE A 160 15.53 5.32 -24.69
N LYS A 161 15.26 5.81 -25.90
CA LYS A 161 13.92 5.81 -26.47
C LYS A 161 13.82 4.81 -27.59
N LYS A 162 12.68 4.13 -27.68
CA LYS A 162 12.37 3.28 -28.81
C LYS A 162 11.88 4.15 -29.97
N ASN A 163 12.59 4.11 -31.09
CA ASN A 163 12.15 4.82 -32.30
C ASN A 163 10.81 4.24 -32.77
N PRO A 164 9.74 5.03 -32.89
CA PRO A 164 8.41 4.51 -33.24
C PRO A 164 8.37 3.93 -34.65
N LYS A 165 9.29 4.34 -35.55
CA LYS A 165 9.35 3.87 -36.96
C LYS A 165 10.25 2.65 -37.11
N THR A 166 11.49 2.70 -36.61
CA THR A 166 12.49 1.63 -36.76
C THR A 166 12.36 0.55 -35.72
N LYS A 167 11.68 0.84 -34.57
CA LYS A 167 11.59 -0.03 -33.39
C LYS A 167 12.94 -0.31 -32.71
N GLU A 168 13.99 0.40 -33.09
CA GLU A 168 15.31 0.34 -32.48
C GLU A 168 15.40 1.28 -31.28
N TRP A 169 16.30 0.98 -30.34
CA TRP A 169 16.59 1.85 -29.21
C TRP A 169 17.59 2.90 -29.60
N GLU A 170 17.26 4.16 -29.37
CA GLU A 170 18.09 5.33 -29.69
C GLU A 170 18.34 6.14 -28.43
N GLU A 171 19.55 6.65 -28.28
CA GLU A 171 19.85 7.66 -27.26
C GLU A 171 19.23 9.00 -27.65
N SER A 172 18.56 9.62 -26.71
CA SER A 172 18.02 10.98 -26.88
C SER A 172 17.96 11.70 -25.56
N GLU A 173 17.83 13.01 -25.58
CA GLU A 173 17.54 13.79 -24.38
C GLU A 173 16.05 13.91 -24.16
N GLY A 174 15.63 13.98 -22.90
CA GLY A 174 14.23 14.15 -22.56
C GLY A 174 13.95 14.28 -21.08
N TRP A 175 12.67 14.47 -20.77
CA TRP A 175 12.19 14.56 -19.41
C TRP A 175 12.16 13.19 -18.74
N THR A 176 12.69 13.10 -17.52
CA THR A 176 12.64 11.92 -16.69
C THR A 176 12.37 12.27 -15.23
N ILE A 177 11.92 11.29 -14.46
CA ILE A 177 11.77 11.44 -13.01
C ILE A 177 13.18 11.50 -12.41
N THR A 178 13.40 12.48 -11.54
CA THR A 178 14.64 12.52 -10.75
C THR A 178 14.59 11.34 -9.77
N SER A 179 15.23 10.25 -10.12
CA SER A 179 15.27 9.04 -9.30
C SER A 179 16.71 8.64 -8.98
N SER A 180 16.97 8.29 -7.71
CA SER A 180 17.86 7.19 -7.40
C SER A 180 17.00 5.92 -7.33
N LYS A 181 17.58 4.73 -7.40
CA LYS A 181 16.83 3.44 -7.31
C LYS A 181 15.88 3.35 -6.10
N GLU A 182 16.04 4.23 -5.11
CA GLU A 182 15.28 4.28 -3.86
C GLU A 182 14.17 5.34 -3.85
N LEU A 183 14.08 6.21 -4.87
CA LEU A 183 13.20 7.38 -4.89
C LEU A 183 12.24 7.40 -6.07
N LEU A 184 11.73 6.26 -6.49
CA LEU A 184 10.63 6.20 -7.47
C LEU A 184 9.36 6.80 -6.86
N TRP A 185 8.55 7.43 -7.70
CA TRP A 185 7.24 7.89 -7.29
C TRP A 185 6.35 6.69 -6.95
N LYS A 186 5.65 6.82 -5.84
CA LYS A 186 4.63 5.85 -5.42
C LYS A 186 3.29 6.53 -5.37
N LYS A 187 2.29 5.94 -6.00
CA LYS A 187 0.90 6.37 -5.89
C LYS A 187 0.29 5.78 -4.63
N GLN A 188 -0.26 6.62 -3.78
CA GLN A 188 -1.05 6.22 -2.63
C GLN A 188 -2.51 6.54 -2.86
N ILE A 189 -3.37 5.57 -2.61
CA ILE A 189 -4.82 5.69 -2.61
C ILE A 189 -5.27 5.72 -1.15
N SER A 190 -6.15 6.65 -0.81
CA SER A 190 -6.75 6.72 0.51
C SER A 190 -8.25 6.92 0.37
N TYR A 191 -9.03 6.16 1.10
CA TYR A 191 -10.48 6.37 1.23
C TYR A 191 -10.75 7.19 2.48
N SER A 192 -11.75 8.07 2.44
CA SER A 192 -12.11 8.87 3.62
C SER A 192 -13.60 9.11 3.73
N TRP A 193 -14.05 9.32 4.97
CA TRP A 193 -15.43 9.69 5.31
C TRP A 193 -15.43 10.50 6.60
N GLU A 194 -16.49 11.29 6.78
CA GLU A 194 -16.74 11.97 8.05
C GLU A 194 -17.41 10.98 9.01
N GLN A 195 -16.89 10.89 10.24
CA GLN A 195 -17.38 10.01 11.28
C GLN A 195 -17.66 10.76 12.56
N THR A 196 -18.88 10.62 13.06
CA THR A 196 -19.24 11.04 14.43
C THR A 196 -19.19 9.82 15.35
N PHE A 197 -18.45 9.95 16.42
CA PHE A 197 -18.38 9.00 17.54
C PHE A 197 -19.16 9.62 18.70
N PRO A 198 -20.39 9.17 19.01
CA PRO A 198 -21.20 9.75 20.08
C PRO A 198 -20.56 9.51 21.45
N ALA A 199 -20.77 10.44 22.37
CA ALA A 199 -20.23 10.38 23.74
C ALA A 199 -20.57 9.06 24.44
N HIS A 200 -19.58 8.38 24.99
CA HIS A 200 -19.70 7.09 25.70
C HIS A 200 -20.39 5.98 24.88
N LYS A 201 -20.27 6.03 23.57
CA LYS A 201 -20.86 5.02 22.66
C LYS A 201 -19.78 4.35 21.83
N THR A 202 -20.13 3.17 21.39
CA THR A 202 -19.34 2.42 20.40
C THR A 202 -19.85 2.64 18.99
N VAL A 203 -18.93 2.57 18.04
CA VAL A 203 -19.20 2.59 16.60
C VAL A 203 -18.49 1.41 15.96
N THR A 204 -19.22 0.62 15.17
CA THR A 204 -18.62 -0.44 14.36
C THR A 204 -18.32 0.11 12.97
N ILE A 205 -17.10 -0.15 12.49
CA ILE A 205 -16.69 0.18 11.12
C ILE A 205 -16.18 -1.11 10.48
N ARG A 206 -16.66 -1.40 9.27
CA ARG A 206 -16.24 -2.56 8.50
C ARG A 206 -15.84 -2.14 7.10
N HIS A 207 -14.71 -2.68 6.62
CA HIS A 207 -14.27 -2.55 5.23
C HIS A 207 -14.14 -3.90 4.58
N THR A 208 -14.38 -3.93 3.27
CA THR A 208 -13.90 -5.01 2.40
C THR A 208 -13.27 -4.42 1.17
N TYR A 209 -12.21 -5.04 0.67
CA TYR A 209 -11.59 -4.64 -0.59
C TYR A 209 -10.79 -5.80 -1.21
N PHE A 210 -10.45 -5.67 -2.49
CA PHE A 210 -9.56 -6.63 -3.16
C PHE A 210 -8.11 -6.35 -2.80
N PRO A 211 -7.34 -7.38 -2.42
CA PRO A 211 -5.92 -7.19 -2.14
C PRO A 211 -5.15 -6.79 -3.41
N SER A 212 -4.19 -5.89 -3.25
CA SER A 212 -3.18 -5.64 -4.26
C SER A 212 -1.99 -6.54 -3.98
N PHE A 213 -1.87 -7.64 -4.72
CA PHE A 213 -0.67 -8.45 -4.66
C PHE A 213 0.41 -7.87 -5.56
N LYS A 214 1.64 -7.92 -5.09
CA LYS A 214 2.83 -7.63 -5.88
C LYS A 214 3.51 -8.95 -6.20
N THR A 215 4.01 -9.10 -7.42
CA THR A 215 4.71 -10.31 -7.85
C THR A 215 6.21 -10.06 -7.86
N THR A 216 6.99 -10.98 -7.33
CA THR A 216 8.45 -10.94 -7.42
C THR A 216 8.98 -12.09 -8.28
N ASN A 217 9.80 -11.76 -9.25
CA ASN A 217 10.46 -12.76 -10.12
C ASN A 217 11.72 -13.36 -9.48
N THR A 218 12.13 -12.87 -8.30
CA THR A 218 13.36 -13.33 -7.63
C THR A 218 13.12 -14.53 -6.72
N GLY A 219 11.88 -15.02 -6.60
CA GLY A 219 11.51 -16.08 -5.66
C GLY A 219 11.67 -15.71 -4.17
N ARG A 220 12.11 -14.49 -3.87
CA ARG A 220 12.30 -13.99 -2.51
C ARG A 220 11.27 -12.91 -2.22
N PRO A 221 10.36 -13.12 -1.25
CA PRO A 221 9.49 -12.04 -0.78
C PRO A 221 10.35 -10.90 -0.23
N PHE A 222 9.89 -9.65 -0.38
CA PHE A 222 10.63 -8.47 0.10
C PHE A 222 10.48 -8.24 1.61
N SER A 223 10.30 -9.29 2.39
CA SER A 223 10.13 -9.16 3.83
C SER A 223 11.47 -9.18 4.56
N GLN A 224 11.75 -8.12 5.32
CA GLN A 224 13.02 -7.95 6.03
C GLN A 224 13.20 -8.94 7.20
N CYS A 225 12.13 -9.53 7.70
CA CYS A 225 12.21 -10.44 8.85
C CYS A 225 12.47 -11.91 8.46
N ILE A 226 12.35 -12.26 7.18
CA ILE A 226 12.50 -13.63 6.73
C ILE A 226 13.98 -13.92 6.39
N ASN A 227 14.58 -14.83 7.13
CA ASN A 227 15.88 -15.36 6.79
C ASN A 227 15.71 -16.51 5.77
N TYR A 228 15.89 -16.19 4.48
CA TYR A 228 15.77 -17.14 3.36
C TYR A 228 16.78 -18.29 3.38
N GLU A 229 17.89 -18.11 4.10
CA GLU A 229 18.92 -19.14 4.26
C GLU A 229 18.65 -20.04 5.49
N SER A 230 17.64 -19.68 6.30
CA SER A 230 17.30 -20.48 7.48
C SER A 230 16.76 -21.86 7.08
N GLN A 231 17.13 -22.89 7.86
CA GLN A 231 16.62 -24.24 7.66
C GLN A 231 15.09 -24.29 7.80
N GLU A 232 14.52 -23.47 8.67
CA GLU A 232 13.08 -23.35 8.86
C GLU A 232 12.37 -22.91 7.58
N TYR A 233 12.85 -21.82 6.94
CA TYR A 233 12.31 -21.34 5.68
C TYR A 233 12.46 -22.39 4.58
N GLN A 234 13.67 -22.96 4.43
CA GLN A 234 13.95 -23.97 3.41
C GLN A 234 13.06 -25.21 3.56
N ASN A 235 12.89 -25.70 4.78
CA ASN A 235 12.01 -26.84 5.05
C ASN A 235 10.54 -26.50 4.76
N PHE A 236 10.11 -25.28 5.05
CA PHE A 236 8.72 -24.87 4.82
C PHE A 236 8.37 -24.76 3.34
N ILE A 237 9.27 -24.19 2.53
CA ILE A 237 9.04 -24.01 1.08
C ILE A 237 9.40 -25.24 0.26
N PHE A 238 10.08 -26.24 0.89
CA PHE A 238 10.54 -27.42 0.18
C PHE A 238 9.36 -28.15 -0.48
N VAL A 239 9.47 -28.34 -1.80
CA VAL A 239 8.61 -29.22 -2.59
C VAL A 239 9.47 -30.41 -3.01
N PRO A 240 9.12 -31.63 -2.60
CA PRO A 240 9.85 -32.84 -3.00
C PRO A 240 9.98 -32.93 -4.53
N GLU A 241 11.12 -33.41 -5.02
CA GLU A 241 11.38 -33.51 -6.48
C GLU A 241 10.31 -34.31 -7.22
N ASN A 242 9.74 -35.30 -6.57
CA ASN A 242 8.67 -36.14 -7.12
C ASN A 242 7.30 -35.44 -7.21
N GLU A 243 7.15 -34.28 -6.61
CA GLU A 243 5.94 -33.42 -6.67
C GLU A 243 6.15 -32.22 -7.60
N ARG A 244 7.31 -32.09 -8.22
CA ARG A 244 7.59 -31.05 -9.22
C ARG A 244 7.17 -31.58 -10.58
N ASP A 245 6.17 -30.95 -11.17
CA ASP A 245 5.72 -31.29 -12.54
C ASP A 245 6.76 -30.96 -13.62
N ASP A 246 7.69 -30.02 -13.31
CA ASP A 246 8.79 -29.60 -14.19
C ASP A 246 9.99 -29.18 -13.34
N PRO A 247 11.22 -29.66 -13.61
CA PRO A 247 12.46 -29.18 -12.95
C PRO A 247 12.74 -27.70 -13.16
N TRP A 248 12.15 -27.10 -14.21
CA TRP A 248 12.25 -25.70 -14.57
C TRP A 248 10.93 -24.95 -14.29
N ASP A 249 10.14 -25.45 -13.34
CA ASP A 249 8.87 -24.81 -12.97
C ASP A 249 9.11 -23.44 -12.35
N ASP A 250 9.11 -22.41 -13.20
CA ASP A 250 9.23 -20.99 -12.81
C ASP A 250 8.09 -20.52 -11.88
N ARG A 251 7.03 -21.33 -11.67
CA ARG A 251 5.97 -21.06 -10.70
C ARG A 251 6.50 -20.99 -9.26
N LEU A 252 7.65 -21.58 -8.99
CA LEU A 252 8.36 -21.42 -7.73
C LEU A 252 9.16 -20.11 -7.66
N ALA A 253 9.40 -19.46 -8.80
CA ALA A 253 10.16 -18.22 -8.89
C ALA A 253 9.28 -16.97 -8.74
N ALA A 254 8.02 -17.02 -9.18
CA ALA A 254 7.08 -15.91 -9.06
C ALA A 254 6.22 -16.10 -7.81
N ARG A 255 6.32 -15.17 -6.85
CA ARG A 255 5.54 -15.20 -5.63
C ARG A 255 4.77 -13.90 -5.49
N ASP A 256 3.49 -14.07 -5.22
CA ASP A 256 2.63 -12.95 -4.88
C ASP A 256 2.81 -12.62 -3.40
N TYR A 257 3.08 -11.37 -3.09
CA TYR A 257 3.15 -10.89 -1.72
C TYR A 257 2.18 -9.73 -1.50
N LEU A 258 1.73 -9.58 -0.27
CA LEU A 258 0.80 -8.57 0.18
C LEU A 258 1.45 -7.77 1.30
N GLU A 259 1.28 -6.46 1.25
CA GLU A 259 1.57 -5.57 2.38
C GLU A 259 0.25 -5.12 2.99
N TYR A 260 0.13 -5.16 4.31
CA TYR A 260 -0.98 -4.56 5.05
C TYR A 260 -0.43 -3.77 6.22
N ILE A 261 -0.97 -2.59 6.42
CA ILE A 261 -0.43 -1.65 7.38
C ILE A 261 -1.31 -1.60 8.60
N ILE A 262 -0.70 -1.88 9.73
CA ILE A 262 -1.34 -1.91 11.04
C ILE A 262 -0.92 -0.69 11.86
N THR A 263 0.26 -0.14 11.59
CA THR A 263 0.90 0.89 12.42
C THR A 263 0.10 2.20 12.54
N THR A 264 -0.80 2.51 11.60
CA THR A 264 -1.69 3.67 11.70
C THR A 264 -2.71 3.57 12.83
N ALA A 265 -2.97 2.38 13.37
CA ALA A 265 -3.77 2.21 14.58
C ALA A 265 -3.18 2.97 15.78
N ASN A 266 -1.87 3.25 15.79
CA ASN A 266 -1.20 4.04 16.83
C ASN A 266 -1.66 5.51 16.86
N ASN A 267 -2.43 5.96 15.90
CA ASN A 267 -3.03 7.31 15.89
C ASN A 267 -4.30 7.42 16.75
N TRP A 268 -4.86 6.31 17.19
CA TRP A 268 -5.97 6.30 18.15
C TRP A 268 -5.48 6.35 19.59
N GLN A 269 -6.39 6.51 20.53
CA GLN A 269 -6.03 6.58 21.96
C GLN A 269 -5.68 5.20 22.52
N GLY A 270 -4.43 5.03 22.92
CA GLY A 270 -3.94 3.80 23.56
C GLY A 270 -3.70 2.66 22.58
N PRO A 271 -3.48 1.45 23.09
CA PRO A 271 -3.33 0.25 22.29
C PRO A 271 -4.67 -0.24 21.74
N ILE A 272 -4.63 -1.12 20.75
CA ILE A 272 -5.77 -1.94 20.32
C ILE A 272 -6.07 -2.92 21.46
N GLU A 273 -7.27 -2.86 22.05
CA GLU A 273 -7.58 -3.72 23.20
C GLU A 273 -7.60 -5.21 22.81
N ASN A 274 -8.19 -5.53 21.66
CA ASN A 274 -8.26 -6.89 21.11
C ASN A 274 -7.96 -6.88 19.62
N PHE A 275 -6.79 -7.34 19.23
CA PHE A 275 -6.37 -7.51 17.85
C PHE A 275 -6.45 -8.97 17.44
N ASN A 276 -7.10 -9.23 16.29
CA ASN A 276 -7.25 -10.57 15.73
C ASN A 276 -6.84 -10.52 14.25
N LEU A 277 -5.84 -11.32 13.87
CA LEU A 277 -5.44 -11.53 12.49
C LEU A 277 -5.76 -12.96 12.08
N LEU A 278 -6.38 -13.13 10.93
CA LEU A 278 -6.54 -14.40 10.25
C LEU A 278 -6.12 -14.27 8.79
N VAL A 279 -5.07 -14.97 8.42
CA VAL A 279 -4.64 -15.14 7.02
C VAL A 279 -5.10 -16.50 6.54
N GLU A 280 -5.88 -16.53 5.47
CA GLU A 280 -6.39 -17.75 4.84
C GLU A 280 -5.87 -17.81 3.40
N SER A 281 -5.20 -18.89 3.05
CA SER A 281 -4.66 -19.12 1.71
C SER A 281 -4.85 -20.59 1.32
N PRO A 282 -5.15 -20.89 0.06
CA PRO A 282 -5.13 -22.28 -0.42
C PRO A 282 -3.71 -22.85 -0.49
N PHE A 283 -2.69 -21.99 -0.38
CA PHE A 283 -1.28 -22.33 -0.48
C PHE A 283 -0.54 -22.05 0.82
N LYS A 284 0.67 -22.61 0.95
CA LYS A 284 1.61 -22.23 1.99
C LYS A 284 1.87 -20.72 1.94
N SER A 285 1.83 -20.08 3.10
CA SER A 285 2.04 -18.64 3.25
C SER A 285 3.15 -18.38 4.24
N VAL A 286 4.04 -17.49 3.89
CA VAL A 286 5.10 -16.99 4.78
C VAL A 286 5.03 -15.47 4.79
N GLY A 287 5.24 -14.88 5.93
CA GLY A 287 5.20 -13.42 6.05
C GLY A 287 5.88 -12.91 7.32
N CYS A 288 5.81 -11.60 7.49
CA CYS A 288 6.27 -10.90 8.68
C CYS A 288 5.11 -10.24 9.41
N PHE A 289 5.07 -10.42 10.71
CA PHE A 289 4.18 -9.72 11.60
C PHE A 289 4.98 -9.20 12.81
N ASP A 290 4.93 -7.89 13.05
CA ASP A 290 5.75 -7.22 14.09
C ASP A 290 7.26 -7.57 13.99
N GLY A 291 7.79 -7.63 12.78
CA GLY A 291 9.19 -7.98 12.56
C GLY A 291 9.54 -9.43 12.84
N GLN A 292 8.55 -10.29 13.10
CA GLN A 292 8.75 -11.73 13.31
C GLN A 292 8.20 -12.52 12.12
N PRO A 293 8.92 -13.54 11.63
CA PRO A 293 8.42 -14.40 10.58
C PRO A 293 7.26 -15.26 11.07
N PHE A 294 6.32 -15.54 10.17
CA PHE A 294 5.29 -16.56 10.38
C PHE A 294 5.21 -17.51 9.21
N TYR A 295 4.73 -18.72 9.47
CA TYR A 295 4.57 -19.79 8.50
C TYR A 295 3.16 -20.39 8.64
N GLY A 296 2.38 -20.40 7.58
CA GLY A 296 1.02 -20.92 7.57
C GLY A 296 0.81 -21.92 6.42
N GLU A 297 0.35 -23.13 6.73
CA GLU A 297 0.05 -24.15 5.72
C GLU A 297 -1.17 -23.78 4.88
N ARG A 298 -2.30 -23.42 5.52
CA ARG A 298 -3.53 -22.96 4.90
C ARG A 298 -4.13 -21.76 5.58
N TYR A 299 -3.75 -21.56 6.83
CA TYR A 299 -4.16 -20.41 7.62
C TYR A 299 -3.10 -20.10 8.65
N TYR A 300 -3.07 -18.84 9.05
CA TYR A 300 -2.27 -18.34 10.14
C TYR A 300 -3.16 -17.41 10.96
N ALA A 301 -3.18 -17.59 12.27
CA ALA A 301 -4.02 -16.82 13.18
C ALA A 301 -3.21 -16.28 14.35
N ILE A 302 -3.46 -15.02 14.67
CA ILE A 302 -2.89 -14.35 15.84
C ILE A 302 -3.99 -13.61 16.60
N ASN A 303 -3.89 -13.67 17.92
CA ASN A 303 -4.68 -12.86 18.83
C ASN A 303 -3.74 -12.12 19.77
N ARG A 304 -3.95 -10.83 19.97
CA ARG A 304 -3.21 -9.98 20.90
C ARG A 304 -4.17 -9.13 21.71
N SER A 305 -3.89 -8.98 23.00
CA SER A 305 -4.58 -8.04 23.87
C SER A 305 -3.68 -6.87 24.19
N ASN A 306 -4.23 -5.66 24.28
CA ASN A 306 -3.48 -4.41 24.53
C ASN A 306 -2.31 -4.25 23.56
N TYR A 307 -2.61 -4.42 22.27
CA TYR A 307 -1.63 -4.50 21.21
C TYR A 307 -1.28 -3.12 20.66
N THR A 308 0.01 -2.78 20.67
CA THR A 308 0.56 -1.60 19.99
C THR A 308 1.42 -2.07 18.84
N PRO A 309 0.99 -1.89 17.57
CA PRO A 309 1.75 -2.33 16.40
C PRO A 309 3.15 -1.73 16.38
N GLN A 310 4.17 -2.57 16.16
CA GLN A 310 5.57 -2.18 16.02
C GLN A 310 6.03 -2.21 14.57
N GLY A 311 5.31 -2.89 13.72
CA GLY A 311 5.58 -3.03 12.28
C GLY A 311 4.34 -3.46 11.53
N ASP A 312 4.41 -3.32 10.22
CA ASP A 312 3.33 -3.71 9.32
C ASP A 312 3.42 -5.20 8.94
N LEU A 313 2.34 -5.74 8.40
CA LEU A 313 2.30 -7.09 7.87
C LEU A 313 2.85 -7.11 6.44
N SER A 314 3.72 -8.05 6.13
CA SER A 314 4.29 -8.25 4.80
C SER A 314 4.52 -9.72 4.46
#